data_0109114eb99b8f0657b0665726de0027
#
_entry.id   0109114eb99b8f0657b0665726de0027
#
_cell.length_a   1.000
_cell.length_b   1.000
_cell.length_c   1.000
_cell.angle_alpha   90.00
_cell.angle_beta   90.00
_cell.angle_gamma   90.00
#
_symmetry.space_group_name_H-M   'P 1'
#
loop_
_entity.id
_entity.type
_entity.pdbx_description
1 polymer ?
#
loop_
_entity_poly.entity_id
_entity_poly.type
_entity_poly.pdbx_seq_one_letter_code
_entity_poly.pdbx_strand_id
1 'polypeptide(L)'
;SIFDDGRLVYYDVIQFAGETEERLVKIFNFLQYFIEVCEPDFVMFEDIQLQANGASQTMFNTFKVLAELMGVVKMVLTKNKIRHECVLNKVWQSQFNIAGKQRMEQKKNVMKKVKQLFDIDVTDDVADAILIGKYAYNKYCKQTHPTETLF
;
A
#
# COMPACT_ATOMS: atom_id res chain seq x y z
N SER A 1 5.99 -2.87 -0.61
CA SER A 1 7.26 -2.33 -0.07
C SER A 1 7.45 -2.71 1.39
N ILE A 2 8.70 -2.85 1.81
CA ILE A 2 9.10 -3.06 3.21
C ILE A 2 10.01 -1.92 3.64
N PHE A 3 9.73 -1.38 4.82
CA PHE A 3 10.58 -0.41 5.51
C PHE A 3 11.09 -1.02 6.80
N ASP A 4 12.39 -0.96 7.00
CA ASP A 4 13.08 -1.33 8.23
C ASP A 4 13.81 -0.11 8.77
N ASP A 5 13.50 0.29 9.99
CA ASP A 5 14.01 1.51 10.64
C ASP A 5 14.04 2.74 9.72
N GLY A 6 12.97 2.92 8.96
CA GLY A 6 12.77 4.04 8.03
C GLY A 6 13.49 3.95 6.69
N ARG A 7 14.25 2.89 6.47
CA ARG A 7 14.93 2.59 5.20
C ARG A 7 14.06 1.69 4.35
N LEU A 8 13.93 2.01 3.07
CA LEU A 8 13.30 1.12 2.10
C LEU A 8 14.24 -0.05 1.83
N VAL A 9 13.86 -1.27 2.27
CA VAL A 9 14.70 -2.47 2.14
C VAL A 9 14.22 -3.42 1.05
N TYR A 10 12.93 -3.35 0.69
CA TYR A 10 12.38 -4.18 -0.38
C TYR A 10 11.15 -3.51 -1.02
N TYR A 11 10.98 -3.72 -2.31
CA TYR A 11 9.77 -3.36 -3.06
C TYR A 11 9.62 -4.26 -4.28
N ASP A 12 8.38 -4.60 -4.60
CA ASP A 12 8.06 -5.42 -5.77
C ASP A 12 6.57 -5.31 -6.12
N VAL A 13 6.20 -5.88 -7.26
CA VAL A 13 4.82 -6.11 -7.69
C VAL A 13 4.63 -7.59 -7.99
N ILE A 14 3.57 -8.17 -7.44
CA ILE A 14 3.25 -9.58 -7.64
C ILE A 14 1.92 -9.69 -8.36
N GLN A 15 1.90 -10.49 -9.41
CA GLN A 15 0.70 -10.77 -10.19
C GLN A 15 0.43 -12.27 -10.18
N PHE A 16 -0.81 -12.63 -9.89
CA PHE A 16 -1.27 -14.02 -9.93
C PHE A 16 -2.24 -14.20 -11.10
N ALA A 17 -1.96 -15.18 -11.95
CA ALA A 17 -2.86 -15.60 -13.03
C ALA A 17 -3.92 -16.58 -12.51
N GLY A 18 -5.05 -16.68 -13.22
CA GLY A 18 -6.16 -17.57 -12.92
C GLY A 18 -7.48 -16.82 -12.69
N GLU A 19 -8.53 -17.57 -12.44
CA GLU A 19 -9.84 -17.04 -12.06
C GLU A 19 -9.78 -16.37 -10.69
N THR A 20 -10.80 -15.60 -10.35
CA THR A 20 -10.78 -14.75 -9.13
C THR A 20 -10.53 -15.58 -7.88
N GLU A 21 -11.23 -16.68 -7.68
CA GLU A 21 -11.11 -17.55 -6.51
C GLU A 21 -9.71 -18.16 -6.39
N GLU A 22 -9.16 -18.65 -7.50
CA GLU A 22 -7.79 -19.20 -7.52
C GLU A 22 -6.75 -18.14 -7.16
N ARG A 23 -6.93 -16.91 -7.66
CA ARG A 23 -6.05 -15.78 -7.35
C ARG A 23 -6.11 -15.41 -5.88
N LEU A 24 -7.31 -15.39 -5.28
CA LEU A 24 -7.47 -15.11 -3.85
C LEU A 24 -6.77 -16.15 -2.97
N VAL A 25 -6.83 -17.43 -3.34
CA VAL A 25 -6.09 -18.52 -2.65
C VAL A 25 -4.58 -18.32 -2.78
N LYS A 26 -4.08 -17.98 -3.98
CA LYS A 26 -2.64 -17.72 -4.19
C LYS A 26 -2.18 -16.53 -3.37
N ILE A 27 -2.97 -15.46 -3.32
CA ILE A 27 -2.68 -14.25 -2.51
C ILE A 27 -2.69 -14.59 -1.02
N PHE A 28 -3.66 -15.36 -0.55
CA PHE A 28 -3.73 -15.82 0.84
C PHE A 28 -2.43 -16.57 1.23
N ASN A 29 -2.04 -17.57 0.45
CA ASN A 29 -0.83 -18.37 0.70
C ASN A 29 0.44 -17.52 0.67
N PHE A 30 0.53 -16.60 -0.31
CA PHE A 30 1.65 -15.67 -0.41
C PHE A 30 1.73 -14.76 0.82
N LEU A 31 0.63 -14.17 1.28
CA LEU A 31 0.61 -13.31 2.45
C LEU A 31 0.99 -14.05 3.73
N GLN A 32 0.51 -15.30 3.91
CA GLN A 32 0.92 -16.14 5.03
C GLN A 32 2.44 -16.36 5.06
N TYR A 33 3.00 -16.80 3.93
CA TYR A 33 4.45 -16.98 3.78
C TYR A 33 5.22 -15.68 4.01
N PHE A 34 4.75 -14.58 3.44
CA PHE A 34 5.40 -13.28 3.56
C PHE A 34 5.44 -12.78 5.02
N ILE A 35 4.35 -12.96 5.76
CA ILE A 35 4.29 -12.63 7.20
C ILE A 35 5.27 -13.48 8.01
N GLU A 36 5.34 -14.78 7.73
CA GLU A 36 6.27 -15.69 8.42
C GLU A 36 7.74 -15.34 8.18
N VAL A 37 8.07 -14.86 6.97
CA VAL A 37 9.46 -14.52 6.61
C VAL A 37 9.85 -13.12 7.07
N CYS A 38 8.93 -12.15 6.95
CA CYS A 38 9.24 -10.73 7.17
C CYS A 38 8.89 -10.26 8.59
N GLU A 39 8.03 -10.98 9.31
CA GLU A 39 7.58 -10.65 10.68
C GLU A 39 7.21 -9.16 10.86
N PRO A 40 6.30 -8.59 10.02
CA PRO A 40 6.04 -7.17 10.04
C PRO A 40 5.32 -6.73 11.33
N ASP A 41 5.79 -5.66 11.96
CA ASP A 41 5.13 -5.05 13.12
C ASP A 41 3.83 -4.35 12.75
N PHE A 42 3.77 -3.83 11.53
CA PHE A 42 2.64 -3.06 11.02
C PHE A 42 2.49 -3.18 9.50
N VAL A 43 1.27 -3.29 9.03
CA VAL A 43 0.94 -3.32 7.60
C VAL A 43 -0.05 -2.21 7.26
N MET A 44 0.27 -1.42 6.23
CA MET A 44 -0.65 -0.45 5.67
C MET A 44 -0.94 -0.78 4.21
N PHE A 45 -2.19 -0.64 3.81
CA PHE A 45 -2.62 -0.82 2.43
C PHE A 45 -3.66 0.23 2.04
N GLU A 46 -3.76 0.48 0.74
CA GLU A 46 -4.69 1.47 0.21
C GLU A 46 -6.14 1.00 0.40
N ASP A 47 -7.00 1.93 0.80
CA ASP A 47 -8.44 1.69 0.87
C ASP A 47 -9.07 1.80 -0.52
N ILE A 48 -10.05 0.95 -0.79
CA ILE A 48 -10.80 0.96 -2.04
C ILE A 48 -12.05 1.82 -1.88
N GLN A 49 -12.29 2.67 -2.87
CA GLN A 49 -13.47 3.52 -2.91
C GLN A 49 -14.26 3.32 -4.19
N LEU A 50 -15.54 3.01 -4.06
CA LEU A 50 -16.47 3.08 -5.17
C LEU A 50 -16.90 4.54 -5.37
N GLN A 51 -16.56 5.11 -6.52
CA GLN A 51 -17.08 6.42 -6.91
C GLN A 51 -18.54 6.25 -7.34
N ALA A 52 -19.47 6.69 -6.49
CA ALA A 52 -20.91 6.45 -6.64
C ALA A 52 -21.51 7.17 -7.86
N ASN A 53 -20.93 8.28 -8.29
CA ASN A 53 -21.47 9.08 -9.40
C ASN A 53 -20.96 8.59 -10.74
N GLY A 54 -21.84 7.95 -11.54
CA GLY A 54 -21.53 7.51 -12.91
C GLY A 54 -20.69 6.23 -13.00
N ALA A 55 -20.70 5.38 -11.98
CA ALA A 55 -20.01 4.11 -12.01
C ALA A 55 -20.57 3.20 -13.11
N SER A 56 -19.72 2.76 -14.04
CA SER A 56 -20.07 1.74 -15.03
C SER A 56 -20.15 0.35 -14.40
N GLN A 57 -20.81 -0.60 -15.08
CA GLN A 57 -20.84 -2.01 -14.63
C GLN A 57 -19.42 -2.58 -14.47
N THR A 58 -18.48 -2.19 -15.32
CA THR A 58 -17.07 -2.60 -15.25
C THR A 58 -16.41 -2.08 -13.96
N MET A 59 -16.66 -0.82 -13.57
CA MET A 59 -16.14 -0.26 -12.33
C MET A 59 -16.71 -0.97 -11.10
N PHE A 60 -18.00 -1.32 -11.14
CA PHE A 60 -18.63 -2.07 -10.08
C PHE A 60 -18.04 -3.48 -9.93
N ASN A 61 -17.83 -4.19 -11.04
CA ASN A 61 -17.20 -5.51 -11.02
C ASN A 61 -15.76 -5.46 -10.50
N THR A 62 -14.98 -4.46 -10.92
CA THR A 62 -13.62 -4.25 -10.40
C THR A 62 -13.63 -3.97 -8.89
N PHE A 63 -14.53 -3.12 -8.43
CA PHE A 63 -14.68 -2.83 -7.00
C PHE A 63 -15.01 -4.09 -6.19
N LYS A 64 -15.91 -4.96 -6.70
CA LYS A 64 -16.26 -6.22 -6.06
C LYS A 64 -15.05 -7.12 -5.86
N VAL A 65 -14.25 -7.34 -6.90
CA VAL A 65 -13.02 -8.14 -6.83
C VAL A 65 -12.00 -7.55 -5.85
N LEU A 66 -11.84 -6.22 -5.85
CA LEU A 66 -10.95 -5.55 -4.91
C LEU A 66 -11.46 -5.66 -3.47
N ALA A 67 -12.78 -5.63 -3.25
CA ALA A 67 -13.38 -5.83 -1.91
C ALA A 67 -13.14 -7.24 -1.37
N GLU A 68 -13.25 -8.26 -2.22
CA GLU A 68 -12.92 -9.64 -1.88
C GLU A 68 -11.43 -9.78 -1.52
N LEU A 69 -10.54 -9.19 -2.31
CA LEU A 69 -9.10 -9.15 -2.03
C LEU A 69 -8.82 -8.47 -0.68
N MET A 70 -9.42 -7.31 -0.44
CA MET A 70 -9.26 -6.59 0.84
C MET A 70 -9.74 -7.44 2.02
N GLY A 71 -10.82 -8.19 1.87
CA GLY A 71 -11.31 -9.14 2.86
C GLY A 71 -10.27 -10.21 3.19
N VAL A 72 -9.63 -10.80 2.17
CA VAL A 72 -8.54 -11.78 2.34
C VAL A 72 -7.35 -11.16 3.08
N VAL A 73 -6.90 -9.98 2.67
CA VAL A 73 -5.78 -9.27 3.32
C VAL A 73 -6.07 -9.04 4.81
N LYS A 74 -7.23 -8.45 5.14
CA LYS A 74 -7.64 -8.19 6.52
C LYS A 74 -7.73 -9.47 7.34
N MET A 75 -8.31 -10.53 6.78
CA MET A 75 -8.42 -11.83 7.46
C MET A 75 -7.05 -12.41 7.80
N VAL A 76 -6.12 -12.41 6.86
CA VAL A 76 -4.75 -12.92 7.08
C VAL A 76 -4.04 -12.12 8.16
N LEU A 77 -4.07 -10.80 8.09
CA LEU A 77 -3.42 -9.92 9.05
C LEU A 77 -4.02 -10.08 10.46
N THR A 78 -5.35 -10.14 10.56
CA THR A 78 -6.05 -10.34 11.84
C THR A 78 -5.72 -11.71 12.44
N LYS A 79 -5.75 -12.79 11.64
CA LYS A 79 -5.39 -14.14 12.08
C LYS A 79 -3.98 -14.21 12.66
N ASN A 80 -3.03 -13.52 12.05
CA ASN A 80 -1.64 -13.47 12.49
C ASN A 80 -1.37 -12.38 13.53
N LYS A 81 -2.41 -11.68 14.02
CA LYS A 81 -2.32 -10.60 15.03
C LYS A 81 -1.41 -9.43 14.60
N ILE A 82 -1.27 -9.21 13.30
CA ILE A 82 -0.51 -8.09 12.76
C ILE A 82 -1.35 -6.81 12.84
N ARG A 83 -0.80 -5.77 13.41
CA ARG A 83 -1.42 -4.44 13.41
C ARG A 83 -1.51 -3.92 11.98
N HIS A 84 -2.66 -3.41 11.58
CA HIS A 84 -2.86 -2.94 10.21
C HIS A 84 -3.87 -1.81 10.10
N GLU A 85 -3.76 -1.03 9.05
CA GLU A 85 -4.66 0.07 8.72
C GLU A 85 -4.84 0.22 7.22
N CYS A 86 -6.07 0.58 6.80
CA CYS A 86 -6.33 1.05 5.44
C CYS A 86 -6.13 2.57 5.38
N VAL A 87 -5.57 3.07 4.30
CA VAL A 87 -5.39 4.49 4.08
C VAL A 87 -6.01 4.94 2.76
N LEU A 88 -6.75 6.03 2.80
CA LEU A 88 -7.30 6.63 1.59
C LEU A 88 -6.19 7.26 0.74
N ASN A 89 -6.30 7.12 -0.57
CA ASN A 89 -5.36 7.68 -1.54
C ASN A 89 -5.04 9.17 -1.26
N LYS A 90 -6.07 10.01 -1.08
CA LYS A 90 -5.89 11.44 -0.80
C LYS A 90 -5.11 11.73 0.48
N VAL A 91 -5.19 10.86 1.48
CA VAL A 91 -4.54 11.06 2.78
C VAL A 91 -3.03 10.92 2.67
N TRP A 92 -2.54 9.80 2.13
CA TRP A 92 -1.10 9.61 1.98
C TRP A 92 -0.50 10.54 0.90
N GLN A 93 -1.23 10.80 -0.19
CA GLN A 93 -0.77 11.73 -1.23
C GLN A 93 -0.58 13.16 -0.71
N SER A 94 -1.49 13.64 0.16
CA SER A 94 -1.36 14.98 0.75
C SER A 94 -0.09 15.14 1.58
N GLN A 95 0.35 14.10 2.26
CA GLN A 95 1.59 14.12 3.04
C GLN A 95 2.85 14.35 2.19
N PHE A 96 2.82 13.92 0.93
CA PHE A 96 3.93 14.07 0.00
C PHE A 96 3.77 15.27 -0.94
N ASN A 97 2.73 16.10 -0.74
CA ASN A 97 2.39 17.24 -1.62
C ASN A 97 2.20 16.79 -3.09
N ILE A 98 1.59 15.62 -3.29
CA ILE A 98 1.30 15.12 -4.62
C ILE A 98 0.05 15.82 -5.14
N ALA A 99 0.25 16.71 -6.09
CA ALA A 99 -0.81 17.42 -6.79
C ALA A 99 -1.01 16.82 -8.19
N GLY A 100 -2.20 17.03 -8.74
CA GLY A 100 -2.53 16.68 -10.12
C GLY A 100 -4.04 16.75 -10.32
N LYS A 101 -4.46 17.40 -11.41
CA LYS A 101 -5.89 17.49 -11.78
C LYS A 101 -6.37 16.21 -12.45
N GLN A 102 -5.48 15.49 -13.09
CA GLN A 102 -5.77 14.27 -13.84
C GLN A 102 -5.02 13.09 -13.26
N ARG A 103 -5.61 11.88 -13.37
CA ARG A 103 -5.00 10.64 -12.85
C ARG A 103 -3.60 10.36 -13.40
N MET A 104 -3.38 10.62 -14.69
CA MET A 104 -2.06 10.42 -15.31
C MET A 104 -1.00 11.37 -14.76
N GLU A 105 -1.36 12.59 -14.47
CA GLU A 105 -0.47 13.59 -13.85
C GLU A 105 -0.11 13.17 -12.42
N GLN A 106 -1.12 12.73 -11.64
CA GLN A 106 -0.89 12.21 -10.28
C GLN A 106 0.08 11.04 -10.29
N LYS A 107 -0.09 10.05 -11.16
CA LYS A 107 0.83 8.91 -11.31
C LYS A 107 2.27 9.35 -11.60
N LYS A 108 2.46 10.26 -12.55
CA LYS A 108 3.79 10.83 -12.84
C LYS A 108 4.41 11.52 -11.62
N ASN A 109 3.61 12.26 -10.87
CA ASN A 109 4.07 12.98 -9.68
C ASN A 109 4.43 12.03 -8.53
N VAL A 110 3.70 10.91 -8.38
CA VAL A 110 4.06 9.84 -7.43
C VAL A 110 5.40 9.22 -7.78
N MET A 111 5.61 8.76 -9.01
CA MET A 111 6.89 8.20 -9.47
C MET A 111 8.05 9.20 -9.31
N LYS A 112 7.82 10.47 -9.68
CA LYS A 112 8.82 11.54 -9.48
C LYS A 112 9.16 11.73 -7.99
N LYS A 113 8.16 11.64 -7.10
CA LYS A 113 8.39 11.73 -5.65
C LYS A 113 9.24 10.58 -5.13
N VAL A 114 8.98 9.35 -5.58
CA VAL A 114 9.80 8.18 -5.23
C VAL A 114 11.24 8.37 -5.72
N LYS A 115 11.43 8.81 -6.97
CA LYS A 115 12.77 9.12 -7.51
C LYS A 115 13.50 10.16 -6.68
N GLN A 116 12.80 11.20 -6.22
CA GLN A 116 13.38 12.25 -5.36
C GLN A 116 13.79 11.74 -3.97
N LEU A 117 13.01 10.82 -3.38
CA LEU A 117 13.23 10.36 -2.02
C LEU A 117 14.20 9.19 -1.91
N PHE A 118 14.25 8.33 -2.93
CA PHE A 118 14.97 7.04 -2.88
C PHE A 118 15.97 6.84 -4.02
N ASP A 119 15.98 7.75 -5.00
CA ASP A 119 16.81 7.67 -6.23
C ASP A 119 16.60 6.39 -7.07
N ILE A 120 15.38 5.87 -7.09
CA ILE A 120 14.98 4.69 -7.86
C ILE A 120 13.91 5.04 -8.90
N ASP A 121 13.90 4.31 -10.02
CA ASP A 121 12.88 4.38 -11.05
C ASP A 121 12.00 3.13 -10.96
N VAL A 122 10.69 3.32 -10.81
CA VAL A 122 9.71 2.24 -10.59
C VAL A 122 8.42 2.52 -11.36
N THR A 123 7.58 1.50 -11.49
CA THR A 123 6.21 1.64 -12.00
C THR A 123 5.31 2.40 -11.03
N ASP A 124 4.16 2.89 -11.51
CA ASP A 124 3.20 3.62 -10.69
C ASP A 124 2.68 2.79 -9.50
N ASP A 125 2.34 1.51 -9.72
CA ASP A 125 1.83 0.64 -8.64
C ASP A 125 2.88 0.40 -7.53
N VAL A 126 4.15 0.23 -7.93
CA VAL A 126 5.26 0.10 -6.97
C VAL A 126 5.52 1.43 -6.26
N ALA A 127 5.42 2.55 -6.97
CA ALA A 127 5.60 3.88 -6.39
C ALA A 127 4.53 4.19 -5.34
N ASP A 128 3.26 3.87 -5.61
CA ASP A 128 2.17 3.99 -4.64
C ASP A 128 2.47 3.15 -3.39
N ALA A 129 2.86 1.89 -3.55
CA ALA A 129 3.20 1.01 -2.44
C ALA A 129 4.38 1.53 -1.60
N ILE A 130 5.40 2.13 -2.22
CA ILE A 130 6.55 2.72 -1.53
C ILE A 130 6.12 3.94 -0.71
N LEU A 131 5.33 4.85 -1.28
CA LEU A 131 4.88 6.04 -0.56
C LEU A 131 3.89 5.71 0.56
N ILE A 132 3.02 4.72 0.38
CA ILE A 132 2.14 4.21 1.45
C ILE A 132 2.99 3.64 2.61
N GLY A 133 4.01 2.85 2.32
CA GLY A 133 4.94 2.33 3.33
C GLY A 133 5.70 3.44 4.05
N LYS A 134 6.18 4.46 3.33
CA LYS A 134 6.84 5.63 3.94
C LYS A 134 5.87 6.45 4.78
N TYR A 135 4.62 6.61 4.34
CA TYR A 135 3.56 7.25 5.12
C TYR A 135 3.31 6.49 6.43
N ALA A 136 3.18 5.16 6.37
CA ALA A 136 3.00 4.31 7.54
C ALA A 136 4.12 4.49 8.54
N TYR A 137 5.37 4.41 8.09
CA TYR A 137 6.54 4.63 8.94
C TYR A 137 6.52 6.02 9.60
N ASN A 138 6.28 7.08 8.83
CA ASN A 138 6.22 8.43 9.36
C ASN A 138 5.11 8.62 10.41
N LYS A 139 3.97 7.94 10.23
CA LYS A 139 2.81 8.03 11.13
C LYS A 139 3.05 7.29 12.45
N TYR A 140 3.66 6.11 12.41
CA TYR A 140 3.72 5.20 13.55
C TYR A 140 5.08 5.10 14.22
N CYS A 141 6.17 5.18 13.50
CA CYS A 141 7.50 5.00 14.05
C CYS A 141 8.12 6.30 14.56
N LYS A 142 7.80 7.46 13.95
CA LYS A 142 8.25 8.75 14.50
C LYS A 142 7.59 9.13 15.82
N GLN A 143 6.45 8.53 16.15
CA GLN A 143 5.77 8.76 17.44
C GLN A 143 6.35 7.95 18.59
N THR A 144 7.06 6.86 18.29
CA THR A 144 7.67 5.97 19.31
C THR A 144 9.09 6.35 19.66
N HIS A 145 9.77 7.16 18.85
CA HIS A 145 11.08 7.73 19.14
C HIS A 145 10.98 9.26 19.02
N PRO A 146 10.57 9.96 20.08
CA PRO A 146 10.82 11.39 20.14
C PRO A 146 12.34 11.53 20.07
N THR A 147 12.83 12.23 19.05
CA THR A 147 14.23 12.64 18.94
C THR A 147 14.61 13.23 20.31
N GLU A 148 15.46 12.53 21.07
CA GLU A 148 16.15 13.14 22.17
C GLU A 148 16.90 14.35 21.57
N THR A 149 16.36 15.52 21.80
CA THR A 149 17.07 16.78 21.62
C THR A 149 18.18 16.75 22.66
N LEU A 150 19.34 16.27 22.24
CA LEU A 150 20.57 16.51 22.99
C LEU A 150 20.80 18.03 23.03
N PHE A 151 20.57 18.60 24.18
CA PHE A 151 21.06 19.92 24.54
C PHE A 151 22.60 19.91 24.68
#